data_718ce9570d960ab28c3b22f000312f3e
#
_entry.id   718ce9570d960ab28c3b22f000312f3e
#
_cell.length_a   1.000
_cell.length_b   1.000
_cell.length_c   1.000
_cell.angle_alpha   90.00
_cell.angle_beta   90.00
_cell.angle_gamma   90.00
#
_symmetry.space_group_name_H-M   'P 1'
#
loop_
_entity.id
_entity.type
_entity.pdbx_description
1 polymer ?
#
loop_
_entity_poly.entity_id
_entity_poly.type
_entity_poly.pdbx_seq_one_letter_code
_entity_poly.pdbx_strand_id
1 'polypeptide(L)'
;MHLITSLVDREFDPVSSDALPDGKGEGHAFAFVRKRLMEDETLPVVPVFINTYFPPNQPTPRRCYKLGQAIREAVESYPGDARVGIVGSGGLSHFVVDEDLDRAVLDACARKDGETLQSLPRHKLNSGSSEIRMWICVAGAVEHLDFAWSRYVPGYRTPAGSGTGLGFALWS
;
A
#
# COMPACT_ATOMS: atom_id res chain seq x y z
N MET A 1 13.88 1.56 14.79
CA MET A 1 13.22 1.54 16.13
C MET A 1 12.08 2.57 16.23
N HIS A 2 12.26 3.84 15.87
CA HIS A 2 11.26 4.92 16.01
C HIS A 2 9.87 4.53 15.46
N LEU A 3 9.77 4.06 14.21
CA LEU A 3 8.49 3.65 13.60
C LEU A 3 7.78 2.57 14.43
N ILE A 4 8.51 1.56 14.91
CA ILE A 4 7.93 0.46 15.70
C ILE A 4 7.35 1.00 17.00
N THR A 5 8.12 1.78 17.76
CA THR A 5 7.67 2.39 19.01
C THR A 5 6.44 3.27 18.77
N SER A 6 6.48 4.13 17.74
CA SER A 6 5.35 4.99 17.39
C SER A 6 4.08 4.20 17.02
N LEU A 7 4.22 3.06 16.35
CA LEU A 7 3.07 2.21 16.02
C LEU A 7 2.50 1.52 17.26
N VAL A 8 3.35 1.05 18.19
CA VAL A 8 2.90 0.46 19.47
C VAL A 8 2.13 1.48 20.30
N ASP A 9 2.64 2.71 20.40
CA ASP A 9 1.96 3.80 21.13
C ASP A 9 0.59 4.16 20.50
N ARG A 10 0.34 3.74 19.24
CA ARG A 10 -0.91 3.94 18.49
C ARG A 10 -1.74 2.65 18.35
N GLU A 11 -1.55 1.73 19.29
CA GLU A 11 -2.33 0.48 19.37
C GLU A 11 -2.17 -0.45 18.16
N PHE A 12 -1.00 -0.42 17.50
CA PHE A 12 -0.60 -1.43 16.53
C PHE A 12 0.44 -2.35 17.14
N ASP A 13 0.40 -3.64 16.75
CA ASP A 13 1.32 -4.67 17.23
C ASP A 13 2.21 -5.15 16.09
N PRO A 14 3.23 -4.36 15.66
CA PRO A 14 4.09 -4.76 14.58
C PRO A 14 5.05 -5.86 15.01
N VAL A 15 5.21 -6.87 14.17
CA VAL A 15 6.33 -7.80 14.28
C VAL A 15 7.54 -7.15 13.61
N SER A 16 8.68 -7.13 14.29
CA SER A 16 9.92 -6.58 13.76
C SER A 16 10.89 -7.69 13.34
N SER A 17 11.65 -7.43 12.30
CA SER A 17 12.77 -8.27 11.86
C SER A 17 13.92 -7.37 11.40
N ASP A 18 15.13 -7.74 11.72
CA ASP A 18 16.35 -7.05 11.33
C ASP A 18 17.06 -7.73 10.15
N ALA A 19 16.54 -8.87 9.71
CA ALA A 19 17.10 -9.63 8.60
C ALA A 19 16.00 -10.30 7.75
N LEU A 20 16.32 -10.58 6.50
CA LEU A 20 15.56 -11.50 5.67
C LEU A 20 15.85 -12.95 6.08
N PRO A 21 14.91 -13.89 5.85
CA PRO A 21 15.18 -15.31 6.08
C PRO A 21 16.40 -15.78 5.30
N ASP A 22 17.18 -16.66 5.89
CA ASP A 22 18.40 -17.21 5.29
C ASP A 22 18.16 -17.76 3.87
N GLY A 23 19.01 -17.40 2.94
CA GLY A 23 18.94 -17.80 1.54
C GLY A 23 17.78 -17.17 0.75
N LYS A 24 17.06 -16.22 1.33
CA LYS A 24 15.99 -15.47 0.65
C LYS A 24 16.47 -14.08 0.28
N GLY A 25 16.25 -13.71 -0.97
CA GLY A 25 16.42 -12.33 -1.43
C GLY A 25 15.20 -11.46 -1.11
N GLU A 26 15.35 -10.18 -1.39
CA GLU A 26 14.26 -9.21 -1.30
C GLU A 26 13.11 -9.61 -2.24
N GLY A 27 11.88 -9.63 -1.73
CA GLY A 27 10.69 -9.96 -2.52
C GLY A 27 10.48 -8.99 -3.69
N HIS A 28 9.81 -9.45 -4.75
CA HIS A 28 9.61 -8.68 -5.99
C HIS A 28 8.94 -7.31 -5.74
N ALA A 29 8.06 -7.19 -4.75
CA ALA A 29 7.40 -5.94 -4.40
C ALA A 29 8.39 -4.83 -4.02
N PHE A 30 9.49 -5.18 -3.34
CA PHE A 30 10.55 -4.24 -2.96
C PHE A 30 11.63 -4.13 -4.02
N ALA A 31 12.08 -5.26 -4.54
CA ALA A 31 13.13 -5.30 -5.56
C ALA A 31 12.72 -4.55 -6.85
N PHE A 32 11.44 -4.61 -7.22
CA PHE A 32 10.93 -3.88 -8.39
C PHE A 32 10.95 -2.37 -8.16
N VAL A 33 10.48 -1.91 -6.99
CA VAL A 33 10.51 -0.49 -6.62
C VAL A 33 11.96 0.02 -6.65
N ARG A 34 12.87 -0.69 -5.98
CA ARG A 34 14.29 -0.33 -5.93
C ARG A 34 14.90 -0.20 -7.34
N LYS A 35 14.69 -1.20 -8.18
CA LYS A 35 15.30 -1.26 -9.53
C LYS A 35 14.66 -0.36 -10.57
N ARG A 36 13.41 0.06 -10.37
CA ARG A 36 12.64 0.77 -11.41
C ARG A 36 12.32 2.21 -11.06
N LEU A 37 12.24 2.53 -9.77
CA LEU A 37 11.84 3.85 -9.30
C LEU A 37 12.93 4.57 -8.52
N MET A 38 13.93 3.84 -7.99
CA MET A 38 15.02 4.44 -7.25
C MET A 38 16.26 4.51 -8.13
N GLU A 39 16.67 5.72 -8.49
CA GLU A 39 17.91 5.95 -9.24
C GLU A 39 19.16 5.61 -8.42
N ASP A 40 19.09 5.86 -7.10
CA ASP A 40 20.12 5.52 -6.13
C ASP A 40 19.65 4.33 -5.29
N GLU A 41 20.17 3.14 -5.59
CA GLU A 41 19.85 1.91 -4.86
C GLU A 41 20.37 1.92 -3.40
N THR A 42 21.18 2.89 -3.02
CA THR A 42 21.71 3.04 -1.65
C THR A 42 20.74 3.77 -0.71
N LEU A 43 19.64 4.33 -1.23
CA LEU A 43 18.64 4.98 -0.38
C LEU A 43 18.12 4.01 0.68
N PRO A 44 18.08 4.42 1.96
CA PRO A 44 17.54 3.60 3.02
C PRO A 44 16.06 3.29 2.79
N VAL A 45 15.68 2.02 2.94
CA VAL A 45 14.29 1.57 2.82
C VAL A 45 13.87 0.89 4.11
N VAL A 46 12.71 1.26 4.63
CA VAL A 46 12.05 0.57 5.74
C VAL A 46 10.88 -0.23 5.18
N PRO A 47 11.01 -1.56 5.03
CA PRO A 47 9.94 -2.40 4.55
C PRO A 47 8.81 -2.51 5.59
N VAL A 48 7.57 -2.25 5.16
CA VAL A 48 6.37 -2.47 5.96
C VAL A 48 5.51 -3.51 5.26
N PHE A 49 5.32 -4.65 5.89
CA PHE A 49 4.53 -5.76 5.36
C PHE A 49 3.14 -5.77 5.98
N ILE A 50 2.13 -5.92 5.14
CA ILE A 50 0.75 -6.14 5.57
C ILE A 50 0.31 -7.52 5.08
N ASN A 51 -0.24 -8.36 5.96
CA ASN A 51 -0.87 -9.61 5.53
C ASN A 51 -2.15 -9.31 4.76
N THR A 52 -2.03 -9.11 3.46
CA THR A 52 -3.20 -8.85 2.61
C THR A 52 -3.89 -10.12 2.16
N TYR A 53 -3.15 -11.23 2.02
CA TYR A 53 -3.55 -12.41 1.28
C TYR A 53 -4.09 -13.56 2.15
N PHE A 54 -3.43 -13.86 3.27
CA PHE A 54 -3.70 -15.07 4.05
C PHE A 54 -4.70 -14.84 5.19
N PRO A 55 -5.93 -15.44 5.11
CA PRO A 55 -6.88 -15.39 6.23
C PRO A 55 -6.36 -16.24 7.41
N PRO A 56 -6.90 -16.08 8.63
CA PRO A 56 -8.05 -15.24 8.98
C PRO A 56 -7.71 -13.81 9.41
N ASN A 57 -6.44 -13.48 9.56
CA ASN A 57 -5.98 -12.23 10.19
C ASN A 57 -5.65 -11.11 9.19
N GLN A 58 -6.24 -11.13 8.01
CA GLN A 58 -6.17 -10.02 7.07
C GLN A 58 -6.79 -8.75 7.71
N PRO A 59 -6.07 -7.60 7.70
CA PRO A 59 -6.62 -6.38 8.26
C PRO A 59 -7.82 -5.88 7.45
N THR A 60 -8.76 -5.23 8.14
CA THR A 60 -9.89 -4.57 7.48
C THR A 60 -9.42 -3.34 6.69
N PRO A 61 -10.17 -2.87 5.67
CA PRO A 61 -9.88 -1.60 4.99
C PRO A 61 -9.67 -0.45 5.97
N ARG A 62 -10.55 -0.33 6.96
CA ARG A 62 -10.43 0.69 8.02
C ARG A 62 -9.13 0.57 8.81
N ARG A 63 -8.69 -0.64 9.13
CA ARG A 63 -7.42 -0.86 9.85
C ARG A 63 -6.22 -0.47 8.98
N CYS A 64 -6.28 -0.75 7.67
CA CYS A 64 -5.22 -0.36 6.73
C CYS A 64 -5.12 1.17 6.62
N TYR A 65 -6.25 1.88 6.51
CA TYR A 65 -6.26 3.34 6.45
C TYR A 65 -5.66 3.96 7.72
N LYS A 66 -6.09 3.48 8.89
CA LYS A 66 -5.53 3.90 10.19
C LYS A 66 -4.04 3.60 10.32
N LEU A 67 -3.57 2.47 9.79
CA LEU A 67 -2.14 2.17 9.76
C LEU A 67 -1.38 3.22 8.94
N GLY A 68 -1.92 3.63 7.81
CA GLY A 68 -1.35 4.72 7.01
C GLY A 68 -1.23 6.01 7.80
N GLN A 69 -2.30 6.42 8.47
CA GLN A 69 -2.29 7.61 9.34
C GLN A 69 -1.23 7.51 10.46
N ALA A 70 -1.14 6.34 11.11
CA ALA A 70 -0.15 6.10 12.16
C ALA A 70 1.30 6.12 11.62
N ILE A 71 1.53 5.63 10.41
CA ILE A 71 2.84 5.72 9.73
C ILE A 71 3.19 7.19 9.46
N ARG A 72 2.25 7.99 8.95
CA ARG A 72 2.46 9.43 8.75
C ARG A 72 2.87 10.13 10.04
N GLU A 73 2.10 9.96 11.11
CA GLU A 73 2.38 10.57 12.40
C GLU A 73 3.75 10.14 12.96
N ALA A 74 4.14 8.89 12.73
CA ALA A 74 5.48 8.41 13.11
C ALA A 74 6.58 9.10 12.29
N VAL A 75 6.34 9.35 11.01
CA VAL A 75 7.29 10.09 10.14
C VAL A 75 7.38 11.56 10.58
N GLU A 76 6.24 12.22 10.82
CA GLU A 76 6.17 13.62 11.25
C GLU A 76 6.84 13.84 12.62
N SER A 77 6.77 12.85 13.52
CA SER A 77 7.40 12.90 14.84
C SER A 77 8.86 12.42 14.84
N TYR A 78 9.42 12.04 13.71
CA TYR A 78 10.80 11.60 13.63
C TYR A 78 11.76 12.77 13.90
N PRO A 79 12.71 12.63 14.83
CA PRO A 79 13.55 13.74 15.25
C PRO A 79 14.66 14.14 14.26
N GLY A 80 14.82 13.37 13.18
CA GLY A 80 15.83 13.62 12.15
C GLY A 80 15.30 14.48 11.01
N ASP A 81 16.19 15.20 10.34
CA ASP A 81 15.90 15.99 9.14
C ASP A 81 15.99 15.11 7.89
N ALA A 82 14.96 14.29 7.68
CA ALA A 82 14.90 13.37 6.54
C ALA A 82 13.68 13.65 5.68
N ARG A 83 13.86 13.70 4.36
CA ARG A 83 12.75 13.62 3.42
C ARG A 83 12.31 12.15 3.30
N VAL A 84 11.06 11.87 3.57
CA VAL A 84 10.52 10.51 3.55
C VAL A 84 9.51 10.38 2.42
N GLY A 85 9.72 9.41 1.54
CA GLY A 85 8.74 8.97 0.55
C GLY A 85 8.04 7.71 1.02
N ILE A 86 6.74 7.61 0.79
CA ILE A 86 5.96 6.40 1.06
C ILE A 86 5.56 5.78 -0.28
N VAL A 87 5.86 4.51 -0.47
CA VAL A 87 5.54 3.76 -1.69
C VAL A 87 4.64 2.58 -1.36
N GLY A 88 3.46 2.54 -1.95
CA GLY A 88 2.62 1.34 -1.98
C GLY A 88 2.96 0.49 -3.18
N SER A 89 3.45 -0.72 -2.95
CA SER A 89 3.74 -1.69 -4.00
C SER A 89 2.71 -2.79 -4.01
N GLY A 90 1.81 -2.74 -4.97
CA GLY A 90 0.72 -3.69 -5.16
C GLY A 90 -0.23 -3.22 -6.26
N GLY A 91 -0.82 -4.16 -6.99
CA GLY A 91 -1.81 -3.87 -8.02
C GLY A 91 -3.19 -3.55 -7.45
N LEU A 92 -4.14 -3.39 -8.34
CA LEU A 92 -5.55 -3.27 -8.02
C LEU A 92 -6.22 -4.65 -8.12
N SER A 93 -7.27 -4.83 -8.93
CA SER A 93 -7.88 -6.15 -9.10
C SER A 93 -6.94 -7.16 -9.77
N HIS A 94 -7.02 -8.43 -9.35
CA HIS A 94 -6.18 -9.51 -9.86
C HIS A 94 -7.01 -10.76 -10.20
N PHE A 95 -6.47 -11.56 -11.11
CA PHE A 95 -7.04 -12.77 -11.71
C PHE A 95 -8.25 -12.49 -12.59
N VAL A 96 -9.23 -11.73 -12.12
CA VAL A 96 -10.31 -11.14 -12.90
C VAL A 96 -10.23 -9.63 -12.71
N VAL A 97 -10.20 -8.90 -13.83
CA VAL A 97 -10.18 -7.44 -13.80
C VAL A 97 -11.57 -6.93 -13.38
N ASP A 98 -11.63 -6.17 -12.29
CA ASP A 98 -12.84 -5.49 -11.78
C ASP A 98 -12.62 -3.98 -11.95
N GLU A 99 -12.89 -3.47 -13.16
CA GLU A 99 -12.66 -2.05 -13.46
C GLU A 99 -13.48 -1.12 -12.57
N ASP A 100 -14.68 -1.52 -12.17
CA ASP A 100 -15.54 -0.71 -11.29
C ASP A 100 -14.89 -0.55 -9.90
N LEU A 101 -14.38 -1.64 -9.35
CA LEU A 101 -13.63 -1.61 -8.09
C LEU A 101 -12.36 -0.75 -8.22
N ASP A 102 -11.60 -0.98 -9.27
CA ASP A 102 -10.32 -0.32 -9.50
C ASP A 102 -10.50 1.21 -9.64
N ARG A 103 -11.49 1.63 -10.43
CA ARG A 103 -11.82 3.05 -10.60
C ARG A 103 -12.35 3.66 -9.30
N ALA A 104 -13.21 2.94 -8.57
CA ALA A 104 -13.71 3.41 -7.28
C ALA A 104 -12.58 3.69 -6.29
N VAL A 105 -11.55 2.83 -6.25
CA VAL A 105 -10.34 3.04 -5.41
C VAL A 105 -9.58 4.29 -5.85
N LEU A 106 -9.28 4.42 -7.15
CA LEU A 106 -8.52 5.56 -7.67
C LEU A 106 -9.28 6.88 -7.51
N ASP A 107 -10.58 6.89 -7.77
CA ASP A 107 -11.43 8.06 -7.58
C ASP A 107 -11.53 8.48 -6.11
N ALA A 108 -11.63 7.51 -5.19
CA ALA A 108 -11.62 7.79 -3.76
C ALA A 108 -10.27 8.36 -3.31
N CYS A 109 -9.15 7.84 -3.84
CA CYS A 109 -7.82 8.41 -3.62
C CYS A 109 -7.75 9.86 -4.11
N ALA A 110 -8.21 10.13 -5.33
CA ALA A 110 -8.18 11.46 -5.94
C ALA A 110 -9.01 12.49 -5.17
N ARG A 111 -10.16 12.08 -4.61
CA ARG A 111 -11.04 12.94 -3.82
C ARG A 111 -10.68 13.00 -2.34
N LYS A 112 -9.63 12.29 -1.91
CA LYS A 112 -9.28 12.12 -0.49
C LYS A 112 -10.47 11.54 0.32
N ASP A 113 -11.26 10.67 -0.30
CA ASP A 113 -12.46 10.06 0.28
C ASP A 113 -12.07 8.83 1.13
N GLY A 114 -11.55 9.11 2.31
CA GLY A 114 -11.16 8.07 3.26
C GLY A 114 -12.32 7.21 3.75
N GLU A 115 -13.56 7.71 3.74
CA GLU A 115 -14.74 6.95 4.15
C GLU A 115 -15.03 5.83 3.14
N THR A 116 -15.05 6.15 1.85
CA THR A 116 -15.20 5.15 0.78
C THR A 116 -14.10 4.09 0.86
N LEU A 117 -12.83 4.51 1.00
CA LEU A 117 -11.71 3.56 1.10
C LEU A 117 -11.82 2.62 2.31
N GLN A 118 -12.26 3.14 3.45
CA GLN A 118 -12.42 2.35 4.68
C GLN A 118 -13.62 1.41 4.66
N SER A 119 -14.61 1.69 3.82
CA SER A 119 -15.85 0.91 3.68
C SER A 119 -15.87 -0.07 2.52
N LEU A 120 -14.77 -0.19 1.77
CA LEU A 120 -14.69 -1.13 0.67
C LEU A 120 -15.08 -2.55 1.09
N PRO A 121 -15.88 -3.27 0.27
CA PRO A 121 -16.42 -4.57 0.65
C PRO A 121 -15.31 -5.62 0.77
N ARG A 122 -15.16 -6.21 1.95
CA ARG A 122 -14.10 -7.17 2.27
C ARG A 122 -14.06 -8.38 1.33
N HIS A 123 -15.24 -8.81 0.83
CA HIS A 123 -15.32 -9.95 -0.09
C HIS A 123 -14.72 -9.67 -1.46
N LYS A 124 -14.60 -8.41 -1.87
CA LYS A 124 -13.89 -8.01 -3.10
C LYS A 124 -12.36 -7.89 -2.90
N LEU A 125 -11.90 -7.83 -1.66
CA LEU A 125 -10.49 -7.69 -1.31
C LEU A 125 -9.85 -9.03 -0.93
N ASN A 126 -10.15 -10.07 -1.69
CA ASN A 126 -9.60 -11.41 -1.48
C ASN A 126 -8.65 -11.80 -2.61
N SER A 127 -7.88 -12.87 -2.38
CA SER A 127 -6.92 -13.37 -3.36
C SER A 127 -5.97 -12.25 -3.81
N GLY A 128 -5.64 -12.14 -5.09
CA GLY A 128 -4.75 -11.10 -5.60
C GLY A 128 -5.28 -9.67 -5.41
N SER A 129 -6.60 -9.44 -5.54
CA SER A 129 -7.22 -8.12 -5.28
C SER A 129 -7.08 -7.65 -3.83
N SER A 130 -6.58 -8.51 -2.94
CA SER A 130 -6.26 -8.17 -1.56
C SER A 130 -5.19 -7.08 -1.45
N GLU A 131 -4.35 -6.90 -2.47
CA GLU A 131 -3.30 -5.87 -2.56
C GLU A 131 -3.86 -4.44 -2.54
N ILE A 132 -5.14 -4.24 -2.86
CA ILE A 132 -5.83 -2.94 -2.71
C ILE A 132 -5.69 -2.39 -1.27
N ARG A 133 -5.48 -3.25 -0.27
CA ARG A 133 -5.18 -2.82 1.11
C ARG A 133 -3.93 -1.96 1.21
N MET A 134 -2.96 -2.16 0.31
CA MET A 134 -1.76 -1.29 0.25
C MET A 134 -2.12 0.11 -0.23
N TRP A 135 -3.00 0.23 -1.23
CA TRP A 135 -3.55 1.50 -1.69
C TRP A 135 -4.27 2.25 -0.58
N ILE A 136 -5.11 1.54 0.17
CA ILE A 136 -5.84 2.12 1.31
C ILE A 136 -4.86 2.62 2.38
N CYS A 137 -3.81 1.86 2.67
CA CYS A 137 -2.79 2.26 3.64
C CYS A 137 -2.04 3.52 3.18
N VAL A 138 -1.58 3.55 1.93
CA VAL A 138 -0.90 4.74 1.39
C VAL A 138 -1.82 5.94 1.39
N ALA A 139 -3.08 5.80 0.96
CA ALA A 139 -4.04 6.90 0.98
C ALA A 139 -4.22 7.50 2.39
N GLY A 140 -4.25 6.67 3.43
CA GLY A 140 -4.27 7.15 4.83
C GLY A 140 -2.99 7.87 5.24
N ALA A 141 -1.84 7.43 4.72
CA ALA A 141 -0.55 8.05 5.05
C ALA A 141 -0.35 9.41 4.36
N VAL A 142 -0.92 9.59 3.18
CA VAL A 142 -0.72 10.78 2.33
C VAL A 142 -1.96 11.68 2.21
N GLU A 143 -2.98 11.51 3.05
CA GLU A 143 -4.23 12.27 2.98
C GLU A 143 -4.04 13.80 3.08
N HIS A 144 -2.93 14.24 3.68
CA HIS A 144 -2.55 15.66 3.80
C HIS A 144 -1.92 16.23 2.52
N LEU A 145 -1.41 15.38 1.63
CA LEU A 145 -0.79 15.77 0.36
C LEU A 145 -1.83 15.96 -0.74
N ASP A 146 -1.48 16.72 -1.77
CA ASP A 146 -2.33 16.89 -2.92
C ASP A 146 -2.17 15.72 -3.90
N PHE A 147 -3.32 15.27 -4.44
CA PHE A 147 -3.33 14.23 -5.46
C PHE A 147 -2.89 14.83 -6.80
N ALA A 148 -1.70 14.46 -7.25
CA ALA A 148 -1.11 15.04 -8.45
C ALA A 148 -1.64 14.41 -9.74
N TRP A 149 -1.67 13.07 -9.81
CA TRP A 149 -2.19 12.34 -10.96
C TRP A 149 -2.42 10.87 -10.66
N SER A 150 -3.20 10.21 -11.51
CA SER A 150 -3.28 8.75 -11.60
C SER A 150 -3.36 8.28 -13.05
N ARG A 151 -3.00 7.01 -13.23
CA ARG A 151 -3.21 6.29 -14.48
C ARG A 151 -3.72 4.90 -14.19
N TYR A 152 -4.68 4.45 -14.97
CA TYR A 152 -5.24 3.11 -14.91
C TYR A 152 -5.13 2.42 -16.25
N VAL A 153 -4.71 1.15 -16.23
CA VAL A 153 -4.65 0.29 -17.40
C VAL A 153 -5.23 -1.08 -17.02
N PRO A 154 -6.39 -1.47 -17.56
CA PRO A 154 -6.88 -2.83 -17.41
C PRO A 154 -6.02 -3.78 -18.25
N GLY A 155 -5.18 -4.56 -17.59
CA GLY A 155 -4.29 -5.52 -18.23
C GLY A 155 -4.98 -6.87 -18.47
N TYR A 156 -5.87 -6.93 -19.46
CA TYR A 156 -6.55 -8.16 -19.82
C TYR A 156 -5.60 -9.20 -20.43
N ARG A 157 -5.66 -10.42 -19.94
CA ARG A 157 -4.91 -11.58 -20.44
C ARG A 157 -5.73 -12.43 -21.38
N THR A 158 -7.05 -12.52 -21.16
CA THR A 158 -7.97 -13.31 -21.95
C THR A 158 -9.28 -12.57 -22.21
N PRO A 159 -10.03 -12.92 -23.28
CA PRO A 159 -11.37 -12.36 -23.52
C PRO A 159 -12.39 -12.63 -22.39
N ALA A 160 -12.12 -13.61 -21.52
CA ALA A 160 -12.94 -13.89 -20.34
C ALA A 160 -12.71 -12.92 -19.17
N GLY A 161 -11.89 -11.86 -19.36
CA GLY A 161 -11.67 -10.84 -18.35
C GLY A 161 -10.59 -11.20 -17.33
N SER A 162 -9.85 -12.32 -17.51
CA SER A 162 -8.71 -12.60 -16.64
C SER A 162 -7.59 -11.59 -16.88
N GLY A 163 -6.91 -11.17 -15.80
CA GLY A 163 -5.85 -10.17 -15.90
C GLY A 163 -5.57 -9.47 -14.58
N THR A 164 -5.08 -8.25 -14.69
CA THR A 164 -4.73 -7.41 -13.54
C THR A 164 -5.07 -5.95 -13.82
N GLY A 165 -5.73 -5.29 -12.91
CA GLY A 165 -5.87 -3.84 -12.92
C GLY A 165 -4.56 -3.17 -12.52
N LEU A 166 -3.93 -2.45 -13.45
CA LEU A 166 -2.68 -1.74 -13.20
C LEU A 166 -3.01 -0.28 -12.89
N GLY A 167 -2.79 0.12 -11.65
CA GLY A 167 -2.95 1.49 -11.19
C GLY A 167 -1.62 2.14 -10.84
N PHE A 168 -1.52 3.43 -11.12
CA PHE A 168 -0.41 4.28 -10.72
C PHE A 168 -0.99 5.59 -10.19
N ALA A 169 -0.44 6.11 -9.12
CA ALA A 169 -0.84 7.40 -8.57
C ALA A 169 0.34 8.09 -7.89
N LEU A 170 0.27 9.40 -7.82
CA LEU A 170 1.25 10.26 -7.16
C LEU A 170 0.53 11.31 -6.33
N TRP A 171 1.05 11.54 -5.12
CA TRP A 171 0.71 12.65 -4.23
C TRP A 171 1.96 13.47 -3.96
N SER A 172 1.83 14.77 -3.81
CA SER A 172 2.91 15.71 -3.55
C SER A 172 2.44 16.93 -2.76
#